data_7a1d36e1d3ec01f1c1e96273395b32dd
#
_entry.id   7a1d36e1d3ec01f1c1e96273395b32dd
#
_cell.length_a   1.000
_cell.length_b   1.000
_cell.length_c   1.000
_cell.angle_alpha   90.00
_cell.angle_beta   90.00
_cell.angle_gamma   90.00
#
_symmetry.space_group_name_H-M   'P 1'
#
loop_
_entity.id
_entity.type
_entity.pdbx_description
1 polymer ?
#
loop_
_entity_poly.entity_id
_entity_poly.type
_entity_poly.pdbx_seq_one_letter_code
_entity_poly.pdbx_strand_id
1 'polypeptide(L)'
;MSHVHQPESPGRPDTTGVRELSTVCVRDELLVARLASGDASAIGALFDTWCDTVYTLVARLVGATHDAEIIVEAVFVHASCRAATYRRERGTPCAWLLAIARAQVSASVLGESARGNDRAAPDEQNDDRRAGDYALNSPYTAAV
;
A
#
# COMPACT_ATOMS: atom_id res chain seq x y z
N MET A 1 -26.42 54.34 32.75
CA MET A 1 -25.16 53.89 32.15
C MET A 1 -25.35 52.44 31.73
N SER A 2 -25.81 52.25 30.50
CA SER A 2 -26.19 50.94 29.97
C SER A 2 -25.02 50.34 29.22
N HIS A 3 -24.51 49.20 29.72
CA HIS A 3 -23.43 48.49 29.09
C HIS A 3 -24.05 47.54 28.07
N VAL A 4 -23.83 47.84 26.78
CA VAL A 4 -24.26 47.00 25.67
C VAL A 4 -23.23 45.91 25.50
N HIS A 5 -23.62 44.69 25.84
CA HIS A 5 -22.86 43.45 25.58
C HIS A 5 -23.01 43.12 24.09
N GLN A 6 -21.93 43.26 23.33
CA GLN A 6 -21.86 42.75 21.96
C GLN A 6 -21.65 41.23 21.98
N PRO A 7 -22.45 40.45 21.23
CA PRO A 7 -22.18 39.03 21.07
C PRO A 7 -20.97 38.87 20.17
N GLU A 8 -19.96 38.14 20.68
CA GLU A 8 -18.81 37.71 19.90
C GLU A 8 -19.28 36.79 18.77
N SER A 9 -18.88 37.15 17.57
CA SER A 9 -19.13 36.35 16.36
C SER A 9 -18.46 35.01 16.47
N PRO A 10 -19.14 33.88 16.17
CA PRO A 10 -18.50 32.55 16.13
C PRO A 10 -17.41 32.57 15.05
N GLY A 11 -16.21 32.15 15.47
CA GLY A 11 -15.01 32.07 14.64
C GLY A 11 -15.30 31.37 13.32
N ARG A 12 -14.87 31.95 12.23
CA ARG A 12 -14.85 31.35 10.90
C ARG A 12 -14.08 30.02 10.98
N PRO A 13 -14.61 28.93 10.43
CA PRO A 13 -13.84 27.70 10.32
C PRO A 13 -12.58 27.97 9.51
N ASP A 14 -11.45 27.50 10.02
CA ASP A 14 -10.13 27.64 9.38
C ASP A 14 -10.14 27.07 7.96
N THR A 15 -10.31 27.94 6.98
CA THR A 15 -10.30 27.61 5.55
C THR A 15 -8.89 27.24 5.07
N THR A 16 -7.86 27.45 5.89
CA THR A 16 -6.46 27.18 5.56
C THR A 16 -6.20 25.68 5.44
N GLY A 17 -6.68 24.88 6.36
CA GLY A 17 -6.49 23.42 6.33
C GLY A 17 -7.16 22.73 5.15
N VAL A 18 -8.33 23.23 4.71
CA VAL A 18 -9.06 22.66 3.57
C VAL A 18 -8.33 22.92 2.25
N ARG A 19 -7.67 24.08 2.11
CA ARG A 19 -6.88 24.40 0.92
C ARG A 19 -5.61 23.55 0.83
N GLU A 20 -4.91 23.32 1.93
CA GLU A 20 -3.72 22.48 1.97
C GLU A 20 -4.03 21.01 1.63
N LEU A 21 -5.07 20.44 2.22
CA LEU A 21 -5.55 19.10 1.91
C LEU A 21 -5.96 18.97 0.43
N SER A 22 -6.61 19.97 -0.13
CA SER A 22 -6.99 19.97 -1.54
C SER A 22 -5.76 20.00 -2.47
N THR A 23 -4.74 20.77 -2.12
CA THR A 23 -3.49 20.85 -2.91
C THR A 23 -2.71 19.53 -2.88
N VAL A 24 -2.62 18.89 -1.72
CA VAL A 24 -1.97 17.57 -1.57
C VAL A 24 -2.70 16.52 -2.41
N CYS A 25 -4.02 16.46 -2.32
CA CYS A 25 -4.81 15.51 -3.12
C CYS A 25 -4.60 15.68 -4.63
N VAL A 26 -4.56 16.92 -5.14
CA VAL A 26 -4.34 17.20 -6.57
C VAL A 26 -2.93 16.75 -7.00
N ARG A 27 -1.91 17.00 -6.19
CA ARG A 27 -0.54 16.56 -6.45
C ARG A 27 -0.45 15.04 -6.55
N ASP A 28 -1.07 14.35 -5.61
CA ASP A 28 -1.03 12.88 -5.56
C ASP A 28 -1.82 12.26 -6.72
N GLU A 29 -2.94 12.84 -7.12
CA GLU A 29 -3.68 12.44 -8.30
C GLU A 29 -2.83 12.56 -9.58
N LEU A 30 -2.02 13.63 -9.70
CA LEU A 30 -1.09 13.79 -10.81
C LEU A 30 0.02 12.72 -10.80
N LEU A 31 0.53 12.34 -9.63
CA LEU A 31 1.51 11.26 -9.51
C LEU A 31 0.92 9.92 -9.98
N VAL A 32 -0.30 9.60 -9.55
CA VAL A 32 -0.98 8.38 -9.99
C VAL A 32 -1.28 8.41 -11.49
N ALA A 33 -1.68 9.57 -12.05
CA ALA A 33 -1.91 9.72 -13.49
C ALA A 33 -0.62 9.54 -14.31
N ARG A 34 0.52 10.10 -13.86
CA ARG A 34 1.83 9.89 -14.47
C ARG A 34 2.23 8.41 -14.42
N LEU A 35 2.02 7.76 -13.30
CA LEU A 35 2.29 6.34 -13.14
C LEU A 35 1.43 5.50 -14.08
N ALA A 36 0.14 5.84 -14.23
CA ALA A 36 -0.78 5.20 -15.17
C ALA A 36 -0.39 5.39 -16.65
N SER A 37 0.32 6.48 -16.97
CA SER A 37 0.86 6.73 -18.32
C SER A 37 2.22 6.07 -18.59
N GLY A 38 2.75 5.31 -17.63
CA GLY A 38 4.01 4.58 -17.75
C GLY A 38 5.24 5.32 -17.24
N ASP A 39 5.08 6.48 -16.58
CA ASP A 39 6.17 7.20 -15.94
C ASP A 39 6.53 6.56 -14.61
N ALA A 40 7.44 5.59 -14.65
CA ALA A 40 7.90 4.86 -13.46
C ALA A 40 8.54 5.76 -12.40
N SER A 41 9.05 6.95 -12.77
CA SER A 41 9.67 7.86 -11.80
C SER A 41 8.67 8.43 -10.78
N ALA A 42 7.38 8.44 -11.13
CA ALA A 42 6.32 8.90 -10.24
C ALA A 42 6.12 8.00 -9.00
N ILE A 43 6.56 6.73 -9.06
CA ILE A 43 6.43 5.82 -7.91
C ILE A 43 7.31 6.24 -6.72
N GLY A 44 8.52 6.73 -6.98
CA GLY A 44 9.41 7.23 -5.93
C GLY A 44 8.77 8.38 -5.15
N ALA A 45 8.20 9.37 -5.84
CA ALA A 45 7.53 10.49 -5.20
C ALA A 45 6.27 10.06 -4.42
N LEU A 46 5.54 9.07 -4.92
CA LEU A 46 4.38 8.50 -4.23
C LEU A 46 4.83 7.72 -2.97
N PHE A 47 5.92 6.97 -3.07
CA PHE A 47 6.53 6.27 -1.96
C PHE A 47 6.99 7.25 -0.87
N ASP A 48 7.77 8.27 -1.21
CA ASP A 48 8.26 9.29 -0.28
C ASP A 48 7.12 9.99 0.48
N THR A 49 5.98 10.16 -0.19
CA THR A 49 4.82 10.83 0.41
C THR A 49 4.04 9.92 1.35
N TRP A 50 3.88 8.63 1.02
CA TRP A 50 2.90 7.76 1.67
C TRP A 50 3.48 6.53 2.36
N CYS A 51 4.80 6.29 2.29
CA CYS A 51 5.44 5.11 2.87
C CYS A 51 5.14 4.98 4.37
N ASP A 52 5.32 6.05 5.15
CA ASP A 52 5.09 6.03 6.59
C ASP A 52 3.63 5.72 6.95
N THR A 53 2.69 6.26 6.17
CA THR A 53 1.25 6.02 6.39
C THR A 53 0.89 4.57 6.08
N VAL A 54 1.40 4.03 4.98
CA VAL A 54 1.19 2.63 4.58
C VAL A 54 1.85 1.70 5.59
N TYR A 55 3.11 1.96 5.98
CA TYR A 55 3.83 1.18 6.98
C TYR A 55 3.09 1.16 8.31
N THR A 56 2.61 2.31 8.79
CA THR A 56 1.84 2.40 10.04
C THR A 56 0.60 1.52 10.02
N LEU A 57 -0.13 1.50 8.89
CA LEU A 57 -1.30 0.63 8.74
C LEU A 57 -0.90 -0.85 8.75
N VAL A 58 0.11 -1.22 7.94
CA VAL A 58 0.57 -2.61 7.82
C VAL A 58 1.10 -3.11 9.16
N ALA A 59 1.97 -2.35 9.82
CA ALA A 59 2.54 -2.71 11.12
C ALA A 59 1.48 -2.87 12.24
N ARG A 60 0.38 -2.14 12.16
CA ARG A 60 -0.76 -2.33 13.08
C ARG A 60 -1.52 -3.63 12.83
N LEU A 61 -1.49 -4.14 11.62
CA LEU A 61 -2.24 -5.35 11.23
C LEU A 61 -1.41 -6.62 11.39
N VAL A 62 -0.11 -6.59 11.10
CA VAL A 62 0.78 -7.77 11.13
C VAL A 62 1.88 -7.68 12.18
N GLY A 63 2.00 -6.55 12.88
CA GLY A 63 3.12 -6.23 13.76
C GLY A 63 4.27 -5.51 13.01
N ALA A 64 5.14 -4.86 13.80
CA ALA A 64 6.31 -4.17 13.27
C ALA A 64 7.46 -5.17 13.06
N THR A 65 7.40 -5.96 12.01
CA THR A 65 8.32 -7.03 11.68
C THR A 65 8.90 -6.84 10.28
N HIS A 66 9.88 -7.67 9.93
CA HIS A 66 10.41 -7.72 8.55
C HIS A 66 9.31 -8.01 7.51
N ASP A 67 8.28 -8.76 7.88
CA ASP A 67 7.13 -9.05 7.00
C ASP A 67 6.34 -7.78 6.67
N ALA A 68 6.27 -6.81 7.60
CA ALA A 68 5.64 -5.52 7.33
C ALA A 68 6.36 -4.74 6.22
N GLU A 69 7.68 -4.78 6.18
CA GLU A 69 8.49 -4.12 5.14
C GLU A 69 8.24 -4.76 3.78
N ILE A 70 8.23 -6.09 3.72
CA ILE A 70 7.93 -6.85 2.49
C ILE A 70 6.53 -6.52 1.96
N ILE A 71 5.55 -6.43 2.85
CA ILE A 71 4.18 -6.08 2.47
C ILE A 71 4.11 -4.65 1.95
N VAL A 72 4.81 -3.69 2.59
CA VAL A 72 4.87 -2.29 2.13
C VAL A 72 5.47 -2.20 0.73
N GLU A 73 6.57 -2.90 0.47
CA GLU A 73 7.16 -2.98 -0.87
C GLU A 73 6.14 -3.52 -1.89
N ALA A 74 5.48 -4.64 -1.57
CA ALA A 74 4.45 -5.22 -2.41
C ALA A 74 3.29 -4.26 -2.70
N VAL A 75 2.90 -3.41 -1.74
CA VAL A 75 1.85 -2.39 -1.93
C VAL A 75 2.24 -1.42 -3.04
N PHE A 76 3.45 -0.89 -3.04
CA PHE A 76 3.90 0.08 -4.05
C PHE A 76 4.14 -0.58 -5.42
N VAL A 77 4.62 -1.82 -5.46
CA VAL A 77 4.70 -2.61 -6.70
C VAL A 77 3.30 -2.82 -7.28
N HIS A 78 2.33 -3.22 -6.47
CA HIS A 78 0.94 -3.36 -6.91
C HIS A 78 0.31 -2.04 -7.32
N ALA A 79 0.60 -0.95 -6.63
CA ALA A 79 0.14 0.39 -7.00
C ALA A 79 0.65 0.79 -8.38
N SER A 80 1.94 0.53 -8.69
CA SER A 80 2.50 0.81 -10.01
C SER A 80 1.80 0.02 -11.12
N CYS A 81 1.57 -1.27 -10.91
CA CYS A 81 0.88 -2.12 -11.89
C CYS A 81 -0.60 -1.75 -12.07
N ARG A 82 -1.23 -1.18 -11.05
CA ARG A 82 -2.68 -0.90 -11.03
C ARG A 82 -3.03 0.59 -11.13
N ALA A 83 -2.06 1.47 -11.36
CA ALA A 83 -2.30 2.91 -11.44
C ALA A 83 -3.40 3.28 -12.44
N ALA A 84 -3.48 2.59 -13.59
CA ALA A 84 -4.53 2.79 -14.58
C ALA A 84 -5.95 2.41 -14.09
N THR A 85 -6.07 1.67 -12.99
CA THR A 85 -7.36 1.32 -12.39
C THR A 85 -7.85 2.32 -11.35
N TYR A 86 -7.00 3.27 -10.95
CA TYR A 86 -7.40 4.32 -10.03
C TYR A 86 -8.56 5.15 -10.61
N ARG A 87 -9.54 5.46 -9.79
CA ARG A 87 -10.68 6.29 -10.13
C ARG A 87 -10.93 7.30 -9.01
N ARG A 88 -10.78 8.57 -9.34
CA ARG A 88 -10.98 9.70 -8.44
C ARG A 88 -12.35 9.67 -7.74
N GLU A 89 -13.37 9.21 -8.43
CA GLU A 89 -14.76 9.14 -7.92
C GLU A 89 -14.89 8.12 -6.78
N ARG A 90 -13.92 7.22 -6.64
CA ARG A 90 -13.89 6.18 -5.58
C ARG A 90 -13.09 6.58 -4.36
N GLY A 91 -12.40 7.72 -4.40
CA GLY A 91 -11.64 8.24 -3.27
C GLY A 91 -10.27 8.79 -3.65
N THR A 92 -9.57 9.26 -2.64
CA THR A 92 -8.24 9.85 -2.77
C THR A 92 -7.16 8.80 -3.09
N PRO A 93 -6.01 9.19 -3.65
CA PRO A 93 -4.85 8.31 -3.84
C PRO A 93 -4.42 7.60 -2.56
N CYS A 94 -4.44 8.31 -1.42
CA CYS A 94 -4.14 7.72 -0.11
C CYS A 94 -5.13 6.58 0.23
N ALA A 95 -6.43 6.82 0.13
CA ALA A 95 -7.45 5.81 0.41
C ALA A 95 -7.30 4.59 -0.51
N TRP A 96 -6.95 4.81 -1.78
CA TRP A 96 -6.69 3.75 -2.75
C TRP A 96 -5.44 2.94 -2.38
N LEU A 97 -4.32 3.59 -1.98
CA LEU A 97 -3.12 2.90 -1.50
C LEU A 97 -3.40 2.07 -0.24
N LEU A 98 -4.16 2.62 0.71
CA LEU A 98 -4.52 1.89 1.93
C LEU A 98 -5.45 0.69 1.65
N ALA A 99 -6.28 0.76 0.62
CA ALA A 99 -7.08 -0.39 0.17
C ALA A 99 -6.19 -1.49 -0.41
N ILE A 100 -5.17 -1.13 -1.20
CA ILE A 100 -4.16 -2.09 -1.69
C ILE A 100 -3.41 -2.70 -0.51
N ALA A 101 -2.99 -1.91 0.48
CA ALA A 101 -2.27 -2.39 1.66
C ALA A 101 -3.09 -3.45 2.43
N ARG A 102 -4.38 -3.19 2.67
CA ARG A 102 -5.26 -4.16 3.32
C ARG A 102 -5.39 -5.46 2.53
N ALA A 103 -5.48 -5.38 1.21
CA ALA A 103 -5.55 -6.55 0.35
C ALA A 103 -4.25 -7.38 0.41
N GLN A 104 -3.08 -6.72 0.44
CA GLN A 104 -1.78 -7.40 0.59
C GLN A 104 -1.64 -8.10 1.94
N VAL A 105 -2.02 -7.43 3.03
CA VAL A 105 -2.05 -8.04 4.37
C VAL A 105 -2.95 -9.27 4.39
N SER A 106 -4.16 -9.18 3.84
CA SER A 106 -5.07 -10.31 3.80
C SER A 106 -4.50 -11.49 3.00
N ALA A 107 -3.82 -11.23 1.89
CA ALA A 107 -3.19 -12.24 1.07
C ALA A 107 -2.02 -12.92 1.80
N SER A 108 -1.20 -12.16 2.56
CA SER A 108 -0.09 -12.69 3.35
C SER A 108 -0.60 -13.61 4.46
N VAL A 109 -1.58 -13.18 5.24
CA VAL A 109 -2.16 -13.96 6.34
C VAL A 109 -2.79 -15.27 5.83
N LEU A 110 -3.50 -15.22 4.70
CA LEU A 110 -4.09 -16.42 4.08
C LEU A 110 -3.00 -17.36 3.55
N GLY A 111 -1.93 -16.82 2.96
CA GLY A 111 -0.79 -17.59 2.47
C GLY A 111 -0.02 -18.29 3.58
N GLU A 112 0.14 -17.67 4.74
CA GLU A 112 0.75 -18.28 5.93
C GLU A 112 -0.14 -19.37 6.53
N SER A 113 -1.45 -19.15 6.60
CA SER A 113 -2.39 -20.17 7.09
C SER A 113 -2.38 -21.42 6.21
N ALA A 114 -2.24 -21.28 4.90
CA ALA A 114 -2.13 -22.40 3.97
C ALA A 114 -0.82 -23.19 4.14
N ARG A 115 0.31 -22.47 4.40
CA ARG A 115 1.61 -23.10 4.65
C ARG A 115 1.72 -23.74 6.04
N GLY A 116 0.99 -23.19 7.04
CA GLY A 116 0.93 -23.74 8.41
C GLY A 116 0.20 -25.07 8.48
N ASN A 117 -0.79 -25.27 7.61
CA ASN A 117 -1.57 -26.50 7.58
C ASN A 117 -0.86 -27.66 6.85
N ASP A 118 0.14 -27.37 6.03
CA ASP A 118 0.95 -28.39 5.33
C ASP A 118 2.13 -28.94 6.19
N ARG A 119 2.34 -28.33 7.37
CA ARG A 119 3.38 -28.73 8.33
C ARG A 119 2.92 -29.71 9.40
N ALA A 120 1.65 -30.10 9.40
CA ALA A 120 1.06 -31.03 10.36
C ALA A 120 0.74 -32.38 9.71
N ALA A 121 1.66 -32.94 8.92
CA ALA A 121 1.65 -34.34 8.60
C ALA A 121 2.87 -34.99 9.28
N PRO A 122 2.72 -35.92 10.22
CA PRO A 122 3.86 -36.63 10.77
C PRO A 122 4.43 -37.55 9.72
N ASP A 123 5.73 -37.43 9.59
CA ASP A 123 6.66 -38.27 8.90
C ASP A 123 6.39 -39.77 9.18
N GLU A 124 6.21 -40.56 8.17
CA GLU A 124 6.59 -41.97 8.19
C GLU A 124 7.01 -42.43 6.79
N GLN A 125 8.34 -42.60 6.69
CA GLN A 125 9.05 -43.56 5.86
C GLN A 125 8.70 -43.60 4.36
N ASN A 126 9.58 -43.12 3.53
CA ASN A 126 10.25 -44.01 2.60
C ASN A 126 11.56 -43.43 2.07
N ASP A 127 12.58 -44.19 2.38
CA ASP A 127 13.92 -44.17 1.84
C ASP A 127 13.95 -44.37 0.32
N ASP A 128 14.95 -43.74 -0.30
CA ASP A 128 15.57 -44.16 -1.56
C ASP A 128 15.04 -43.66 -2.90
N ARG A 129 15.96 -42.94 -3.56
CA ARG A 129 16.09 -42.72 -5.02
C ARG A 129 15.38 -41.54 -5.69
N ARG A 130 16.06 -40.43 -5.83
CA ARG A 130 16.63 -40.01 -7.11
C ARG A 130 17.18 -38.59 -7.04
N ALA A 131 18.49 -38.51 -7.17
CA ALA A 131 19.15 -37.32 -7.67
C ALA A 131 18.74 -37.08 -9.14
N GLY A 132 18.46 -35.86 -9.51
CA GLY A 132 18.34 -35.45 -10.90
C GLY A 132 17.32 -34.34 -11.13
N ASP A 133 17.83 -33.23 -11.60
CA ASP A 133 17.13 -32.19 -12.34
C ASP A 133 16.32 -31.15 -11.54
N TYR A 134 17.04 -30.23 -10.92
CA TYR A 134 16.56 -28.86 -10.80
C TYR A 134 17.46 -27.92 -11.61
N ALA A 135 17.29 -27.95 -12.92
CA ALA A 135 17.78 -26.91 -13.81
C ALA A 135 16.58 -26.28 -14.50
N LEU A 136 16.51 -24.92 -14.38
CA LEU A 136 15.87 -24.04 -15.32
C LEU A 136 14.33 -23.92 -15.28
N ASN A 137 13.83 -23.00 -14.45
CA ASN A 137 12.88 -22.04 -15.00
C ASN A 137 12.83 -20.76 -14.13
N SER A 138 13.72 -19.83 -14.40
CA SER A 138 13.66 -18.46 -13.93
C SER A 138 13.03 -17.61 -15.04
N PRO A 139 11.89 -16.93 -14.81
CA PRO A 139 11.25 -16.09 -15.83
C PRO A 139 11.79 -14.67 -15.89
N TYR A 140 13.03 -14.43 -15.45
CA TYR A 140 13.68 -13.12 -15.56
C TYR A 140 14.92 -13.20 -16.44
N THR A 141 14.72 -13.42 -17.72
CA THR A 141 15.75 -13.10 -18.72
C THR A 141 15.06 -12.79 -20.05
N ALA A 142 14.97 -11.55 -20.37
CA ALA A 142 15.15 -10.96 -21.67
C ALA A 142 14.46 -9.59 -21.76
N ALA A 143 15.26 -8.56 -21.81
CA ALA A 143 15.09 -7.55 -22.87
C ALA A 143 16.41 -6.79 -22.98
N VAL A 144 17.09 -7.06 -24.06
CA VAL A 144 17.99 -6.13 -24.72
C VAL A 144 17.15 -5.27 -25.64
#